data_782392a46b1b4d0dce23f2295eeb7c5f
#
_entry.id   782392a46b1b4d0dce23f2295eeb7c5f
#
_cell.length_a   1.000
_cell.length_b   1.000
_cell.length_c   1.000
_cell.angle_alpha   90.00
_cell.angle_beta   90.00
_cell.angle_gamma   90.00
#
_symmetry.space_group_name_H-M   'P 1'
#
loop_
_entity.id
_entity.type
_entity.pdbx_description
1 polymer ?
#
loop_
_entity_poly.entity_id
_entity_poly.type
_entity_poly.pdbx_seq_one_letter_code
_entity_poly.pdbx_strand_id
1 'polypeptide(L)'
;YGENNGWVYRWDVPHNVADLIDLMGGNQQFIANLDQTFREPLGRGKYAFYAQIPDHTGNVGQFSMANEPSLHIPYLYNYAGQPWKTQKRIRQLLKTWFRNDLMGVPGDEDGGGMSAFVVFSSLGFYPVTPGFPVYNIGSPLFAKAKVMLSNGKVFEIEAQGASDENKYIQSATLNGKEWNKPWFSHDDIKEGGKLVLVMGSRPNKAWGSAGDAVPPSAEKQ
;
A
#
# COMPACT_ATOMS: atom_id res chain seq x y z
N TYR A 1 2.62 14.33 -19.79
CA TYR A 1 3.13 13.68 -18.57
C TYR A 1 4.63 13.45 -18.72
N GLY A 2 5.41 13.72 -17.68
CA GLY A 2 6.86 13.61 -17.73
C GLY A 2 7.38 12.18 -17.64
N GLU A 3 7.04 11.48 -16.56
CA GLU A 3 7.65 10.19 -16.22
C GLU A 3 6.71 9.00 -16.41
N ASN A 4 5.40 9.19 -16.31
CA ASN A 4 4.42 8.13 -16.41
C ASN A 4 3.19 8.60 -17.19
N ASN A 5 2.13 7.82 -17.20
CA ASN A 5 0.91 8.05 -17.96
C ASN A 5 -0.25 8.57 -17.09
N GLY A 6 -1.35 8.96 -17.73
CA GLY A 6 -2.54 9.47 -17.03
C GLY A 6 -3.26 8.43 -16.15
N TRP A 7 -3.00 7.13 -16.34
CA TRP A 7 -3.54 6.08 -15.46
C TRP A 7 -2.88 6.08 -14.08
N VAL A 8 -1.62 6.49 -13.99
CA VAL A 8 -0.89 6.65 -12.74
C VAL A 8 -1.19 8.01 -12.13
N TYR A 9 -1.00 9.09 -12.90
CA TYR A 9 -1.14 10.46 -12.38
C TYR A 9 -2.57 10.84 -11.97
N ARG A 10 -3.60 10.12 -12.41
CA ARG A 10 -4.98 10.34 -11.91
C ARG A 10 -5.14 10.08 -10.41
N TRP A 11 -4.20 9.38 -9.79
CA TRP A 11 -4.20 9.02 -8.38
C TRP A 11 -3.32 9.95 -7.53
N ASP A 12 -2.63 10.93 -8.14
CA ASP A 12 -1.65 11.78 -7.46
C ASP A 12 -2.32 12.90 -6.63
N VAL A 13 -3.20 12.45 -5.71
CA VAL A 13 -3.88 13.27 -4.70
C VAL A 13 -3.76 12.58 -3.33
N PRO A 14 -2.53 12.20 -2.88
CA PRO A 14 -2.38 11.45 -1.64
C PRO A 14 -2.76 12.24 -0.39
N HIS A 15 -2.76 13.57 -0.47
CA HIS A 15 -3.09 14.48 0.62
C HIS A 15 -4.60 14.50 0.93
N ASN A 16 -5.48 14.24 -0.02
CA ASN A 16 -6.93 14.28 0.17
C ASN A 16 -7.66 13.20 -0.67
N VAL A 17 -7.53 11.96 -0.25
CA VAL A 17 -8.14 10.81 -0.94
C VAL A 17 -9.67 10.82 -0.81
N ALA A 18 -10.23 11.39 0.26
CA ALA A 18 -11.68 11.48 0.43
C ALA A 18 -12.33 12.34 -0.67
N ASP A 19 -11.76 13.52 -0.96
CA ASP A 19 -12.27 14.37 -2.05
C ASP A 19 -12.06 13.72 -3.42
N LEU A 20 -10.96 12.99 -3.62
CA LEU A 20 -10.74 12.25 -4.86
C LEU A 20 -11.81 11.16 -5.06
N ILE A 21 -12.20 10.47 -4.00
CA ILE A 21 -13.30 9.49 -4.04
C ILE A 21 -14.62 10.17 -4.44
N ASP A 22 -14.94 11.30 -3.84
CA ASP A 22 -16.16 12.07 -4.14
C ASP A 22 -16.15 12.56 -5.60
N LEU A 23 -15.03 13.13 -6.07
CA LEU A 23 -14.86 13.61 -7.45
C LEU A 23 -14.98 12.48 -8.48
N MET A 24 -14.61 11.25 -8.13
CA MET A 24 -14.75 10.07 -8.99
C MET A 24 -16.15 9.45 -8.96
N GLY A 25 -17.09 9.96 -8.13
CA GLY A 25 -18.44 9.45 -8.04
C GLY A 25 -18.67 8.43 -6.92
N GLY A 26 -17.84 8.48 -5.87
CA GLY A 26 -17.96 7.67 -4.67
C GLY A 26 -17.17 6.36 -4.71
N ASN A 27 -17.18 5.63 -3.59
CA ASN A 27 -16.36 4.44 -3.34
C ASN A 27 -16.46 3.38 -4.44
N GLN A 28 -17.67 3.11 -4.96
CA GLN A 28 -17.87 2.06 -5.95
C GLN A 28 -17.15 2.39 -7.26
N GLN A 29 -17.32 3.63 -7.76
CA GLN A 29 -16.69 4.07 -9.00
C GLN A 29 -15.18 4.22 -8.83
N PHE A 30 -14.73 4.74 -7.68
CA PHE A 30 -13.31 4.83 -7.33
C PHE A 30 -12.63 3.46 -7.37
N ILE A 31 -13.23 2.44 -6.72
CA ILE A 31 -12.71 1.07 -6.72
C ILE A 31 -12.70 0.48 -8.14
N ALA A 32 -13.75 0.72 -8.93
CA ALA A 32 -13.81 0.22 -10.31
C ALA A 32 -12.68 0.82 -11.17
N ASN A 33 -12.44 2.13 -11.04
CA ASN A 33 -11.34 2.83 -11.71
C ASN A 33 -9.97 2.31 -11.24
N LEU A 34 -9.80 2.07 -9.94
CA LEU A 34 -8.57 1.55 -9.37
C LEU A 34 -8.29 0.11 -9.83
N ASP A 35 -9.31 -0.74 -9.83
CA ASP A 35 -9.22 -2.09 -10.39
C ASP A 35 -8.88 -2.06 -11.90
N GLN A 36 -9.42 -1.09 -12.64
CA GLN A 36 -9.14 -0.92 -14.07
C GLN A 36 -7.67 -0.54 -14.29
N THR A 37 -7.10 0.36 -13.49
CA THR A 37 -5.67 0.73 -13.59
C THR A 37 -4.77 -0.50 -13.55
N PHE A 38 -5.09 -1.49 -12.72
CA PHE A 38 -4.32 -2.73 -12.62
C PHE A 38 -4.66 -3.79 -13.68
N ARG A 39 -5.61 -3.54 -14.58
CA ARG A 39 -6.04 -4.50 -15.62
C ARG A 39 -5.94 -3.97 -17.04
N GLU A 40 -6.00 -2.64 -17.21
CA GLU A 40 -6.02 -2.01 -18.52
C GLU A 40 -4.75 -2.37 -19.29
N PRO A 41 -4.85 -2.89 -20.53
CA PRO A 41 -3.69 -3.21 -21.35
C PRO A 41 -2.84 -1.98 -21.66
N LEU A 42 -1.53 -2.17 -21.83
CA LEU A 42 -0.60 -1.09 -22.16
C LEU A 42 -0.84 -0.43 -23.53
N GLY A 43 -1.65 -1.04 -24.39
CA GLY A 43 -2.02 -0.50 -25.70
C GLY A 43 -0.90 -0.52 -26.75
N ARG A 44 0.31 -0.89 -26.35
CA ARG A 44 1.50 -1.02 -27.22
C ARG A 44 2.20 -2.34 -26.95
N GLY A 45 3.01 -2.79 -27.92
CA GLY A 45 3.89 -3.93 -27.65
C GLY A 45 4.82 -3.63 -26.47
N LYS A 46 5.02 -4.63 -25.63
CA LYS A 46 5.81 -4.53 -24.39
C LYS A 46 7.17 -3.85 -24.61
N TYR A 47 7.87 -4.20 -25.67
CA TYR A 47 9.19 -3.63 -25.98
C TYR A 47 9.12 -2.16 -26.41
N ALA A 48 8.10 -1.76 -27.17
CA ALA A 48 7.92 -0.36 -27.57
C ALA A 48 7.56 0.53 -26.37
N PHE A 49 6.89 -0.02 -25.36
CA PHE A 49 6.55 0.67 -24.13
C PHE A 49 7.78 0.86 -23.24
N TYR A 50 8.55 -0.19 -23.00
CA TYR A 50 9.73 -0.16 -22.13
C TYR A 50 10.95 0.54 -22.74
N ALA A 51 10.97 0.78 -24.03
CA ALA A 51 12.08 1.48 -24.70
C ALA A 51 12.08 3.00 -24.44
N GLN A 52 11.07 3.53 -23.74
CA GLN A 52 10.94 4.97 -23.57
C GLN A 52 11.67 5.48 -22.32
N ILE A 53 11.32 4.99 -21.14
CA ILE A 53 11.96 5.35 -19.87
C ILE A 53 11.86 4.18 -18.87
N PRO A 54 12.82 4.06 -17.92
CA PRO A 54 12.80 3.04 -16.86
C PRO A 54 11.53 3.08 -16.02
N ASP A 55 10.98 4.26 -15.74
CA ASP A 55 9.78 4.50 -14.93
C ASP A 55 8.51 3.83 -15.48
N HIS A 56 8.51 3.46 -16.76
CA HIS A 56 7.41 2.71 -17.38
C HIS A 56 7.53 1.19 -17.21
N THR A 57 8.42 0.72 -16.37
CA THR A 57 8.60 -0.71 -16.08
C THR A 57 7.84 -1.15 -14.83
N GLY A 58 7.92 -2.41 -14.45
CA GLY A 58 7.22 -2.91 -13.27
C GLY A 58 5.69 -2.92 -13.41
N ASN A 59 5.17 -3.16 -14.61
CA ASN A 59 3.76 -2.99 -14.90
C ASN A 59 2.87 -4.11 -14.36
N VAL A 60 1.70 -3.70 -13.85
CA VAL A 60 0.52 -4.53 -13.65
C VAL A 60 -0.66 -3.76 -14.28
N GLY A 61 -1.04 -4.13 -15.49
CA GLY A 61 -1.89 -3.29 -16.33
C GLY A 61 -1.18 -1.97 -16.65
N GLN A 62 -1.86 -0.86 -16.48
CA GLN A 62 -1.31 0.51 -16.64
C GLN A 62 -0.57 1.03 -15.39
N PHE A 63 -0.69 0.34 -14.26
CA PHE A 63 0.09 0.64 -13.06
C PHE A 63 1.57 0.32 -13.31
N SER A 64 2.47 1.21 -12.91
CA SER A 64 3.92 1.01 -12.94
C SER A 64 4.49 1.01 -11.52
N MET A 65 5.15 -0.08 -11.10
CA MET A 65 5.83 -0.13 -9.80
C MET A 65 7.14 0.67 -9.79
N ALA A 66 7.65 1.03 -10.95
CA ALA A 66 8.97 1.58 -11.15
C ALA A 66 9.08 3.11 -10.98
N ASN A 67 8.04 3.75 -10.43
CA ASN A 67 8.00 5.21 -10.34
C ASN A 67 7.29 5.66 -9.06
N GLU A 68 7.81 6.68 -8.36
CA GLU A 68 7.34 7.15 -7.06
C GLU A 68 5.86 7.56 -7.04
N PRO A 69 5.30 8.23 -8.05
CA PRO A 69 3.87 8.55 -8.08
C PRO A 69 2.95 7.32 -7.97
N SER A 70 3.50 6.12 -8.15
CA SER A 70 2.73 4.87 -8.04
C SER A 70 2.73 4.25 -6.64
N LEU A 71 3.69 4.60 -5.77
CA LEU A 71 3.94 3.87 -4.52
C LEU A 71 2.74 3.84 -3.56
N HIS A 72 1.93 4.90 -3.54
CA HIS A 72 0.74 5.01 -2.70
C HIS A 72 -0.50 4.30 -3.29
N ILE A 73 -0.57 4.11 -4.61
CA ILE A 73 -1.78 3.64 -5.33
C ILE A 73 -2.31 2.30 -4.79
N PRO A 74 -1.49 1.28 -4.50
CA PRO A 74 -1.99 0.01 -3.96
C PRO A 74 -2.68 0.11 -2.60
N TYR A 75 -2.39 1.19 -1.84
CA TYR A 75 -2.96 1.45 -0.52
C TYR A 75 -4.29 2.19 -0.58
N LEU A 76 -4.67 2.77 -1.71
CA LEU A 76 -5.89 3.56 -1.87
C LEU A 76 -7.19 2.74 -1.63
N TYR A 77 -7.14 1.42 -1.76
CA TYR A 77 -8.27 0.57 -1.40
C TYR A 77 -8.65 0.65 0.09
N ASN A 78 -7.71 1.00 0.97
CA ASN A 78 -7.99 1.22 2.40
C ASN A 78 -8.97 2.36 2.61
N TYR A 79 -8.84 3.44 1.83
CA TYR A 79 -9.72 4.62 1.90
C TYR A 79 -11.13 4.35 1.37
N ALA A 80 -11.28 3.35 0.51
CA ALA A 80 -12.56 2.98 -0.07
C ALA A 80 -13.19 1.73 0.60
N GLY A 81 -12.74 1.35 1.81
CA GLY A 81 -13.30 0.27 2.61
C GLY A 81 -13.04 -1.14 2.08
N GLN A 82 -11.99 -1.33 1.25
CA GLN A 82 -11.60 -2.64 0.74
C GLN A 82 -10.13 -3.01 1.02
N PRO A 83 -9.68 -2.99 2.30
CA PRO A 83 -8.27 -3.22 2.66
C PRO A 83 -7.75 -4.60 2.23
N TRP A 84 -8.61 -5.59 2.07
CA TRP A 84 -8.21 -6.89 1.54
C TRP A 84 -7.63 -6.82 0.12
N LYS A 85 -8.02 -5.82 -0.69
CA LYS A 85 -7.43 -5.57 -2.01
C LYS A 85 -6.03 -4.97 -1.88
N THR A 86 -5.81 -4.03 -0.96
CA THR A 86 -4.47 -3.54 -0.60
C THR A 86 -3.56 -4.72 -0.25
N GLN A 87 -3.98 -5.59 0.67
CA GLN A 87 -3.20 -6.74 1.12
C GLN A 87 -2.81 -7.64 -0.06
N LYS A 88 -3.75 -7.92 -0.95
CA LYS A 88 -3.50 -8.71 -2.17
C LYS A 88 -2.48 -8.02 -3.10
N ARG A 89 -2.67 -6.73 -3.36
CA ARG A 89 -1.82 -5.98 -4.30
C ARG A 89 -0.39 -5.83 -3.79
N ILE A 90 -0.21 -5.45 -2.54
CA ILE A 90 1.12 -5.31 -1.94
C ILE A 90 1.89 -6.62 -2.02
N ARG A 91 1.29 -7.75 -1.63
CA ARG A 91 1.95 -9.06 -1.71
C ARG A 91 2.26 -9.47 -3.17
N GLN A 92 1.38 -9.14 -4.11
CA GLN A 92 1.62 -9.36 -5.53
C GLN A 92 2.81 -8.54 -6.03
N LEU A 93 2.84 -7.24 -5.74
CA LEU A 93 3.89 -6.33 -6.22
C LEU A 93 5.25 -6.70 -5.66
N LEU A 94 5.34 -6.93 -4.34
CA LEU A 94 6.58 -7.34 -3.69
C LEU A 94 7.12 -8.65 -4.28
N LYS A 95 6.26 -9.63 -4.53
CA LYS A 95 6.69 -10.93 -5.09
C LYS A 95 7.08 -10.85 -6.56
N THR A 96 6.41 -10.00 -7.34
CA THR A 96 6.61 -9.95 -8.80
C THR A 96 7.83 -9.12 -9.18
N TRP A 97 8.02 -7.97 -8.52
CA TRP A 97 8.93 -6.96 -9.00
C TRP A 97 10.19 -6.77 -8.15
N PHE A 98 10.19 -7.26 -6.90
CA PHE A 98 11.36 -7.15 -6.04
C PHE A 98 11.99 -8.51 -5.80
N ARG A 99 13.25 -8.65 -6.22
CA ARG A 99 13.97 -9.94 -6.23
C ARG A 99 15.38 -9.75 -5.68
N ASN A 100 15.94 -10.83 -5.16
CA ASN A 100 17.34 -10.85 -4.69
C ASN A 100 18.29 -11.18 -5.85
N ASP A 101 18.34 -10.30 -6.86
CA ASP A 101 19.27 -10.37 -7.99
C ASP A 101 19.66 -8.96 -8.47
N LEU A 102 20.54 -8.88 -9.49
CA LEU A 102 21.03 -7.61 -10.04
C LEU A 102 19.94 -6.73 -10.65
N MET A 103 18.82 -7.35 -11.06
CA MET A 103 17.64 -6.66 -11.60
C MET A 103 16.50 -6.66 -10.59
N GLY A 104 16.83 -6.64 -9.31
CA GLY A 104 15.90 -6.85 -8.21
C GLY A 104 14.96 -5.69 -7.91
N VAL A 105 15.22 -4.52 -8.47
CA VAL A 105 14.36 -3.32 -8.35
C VAL A 105 13.89 -2.92 -9.74
N PRO A 106 12.58 -2.71 -9.98
CA PRO A 106 12.08 -2.25 -11.26
C PRO A 106 12.36 -0.74 -11.43
N GLY A 107 12.81 -0.33 -12.63
CA GLY A 107 13.11 1.07 -12.93
C GLY A 107 14.31 1.62 -12.18
N ASP A 108 14.25 2.90 -11.87
CA ASP A 108 15.26 3.60 -11.09
C ASP A 108 14.92 3.57 -9.59
N GLU A 109 15.93 3.66 -8.75
CA GLU A 109 15.76 3.61 -7.28
C GLU A 109 15.27 4.96 -6.71
N ASP A 110 15.62 6.05 -7.37
CA ASP A 110 15.18 7.42 -7.13
C ASP A 110 15.34 7.91 -5.68
N GLY A 111 16.58 7.91 -5.23
CA GLY A 111 16.94 8.55 -3.96
C GLY A 111 16.37 7.89 -2.72
N GLY A 112 16.00 6.61 -2.78
CA GLY A 112 15.51 5.85 -1.65
C GLY A 112 14.01 5.54 -1.68
N GLY A 113 13.26 6.04 -2.66
CA GLY A 113 11.81 5.84 -2.77
C GLY A 113 11.43 4.37 -2.88
N MET A 114 12.06 3.65 -3.80
CA MET A 114 11.81 2.23 -4.03
C MET A 114 12.25 1.35 -2.87
N SER A 115 13.43 1.60 -2.31
CA SER A 115 13.94 0.88 -1.13
C SER A 115 13.05 1.11 0.09
N ALA A 116 12.62 2.35 0.33
CA ALA A 116 11.69 2.67 1.42
C ALA A 116 10.35 1.94 1.23
N PHE A 117 9.80 1.91 0.01
CA PHE A 117 8.57 1.16 -0.28
C PHE A 117 8.71 -0.32 0.08
N VAL A 118 9.82 -0.97 -0.34
CA VAL A 118 10.08 -2.39 -0.03
C VAL A 118 10.14 -2.62 1.46
N VAL A 119 10.90 -1.80 2.20
CA VAL A 119 11.06 -1.95 3.64
C VAL A 119 9.72 -1.78 4.35
N PHE A 120 9.03 -0.66 4.15
CA PHE A 120 7.74 -0.40 4.80
C PHE A 120 6.69 -1.44 4.45
N SER A 121 6.53 -1.74 3.16
CA SER A 121 5.52 -2.72 2.71
C SER A 121 5.81 -4.13 3.20
N SER A 122 7.09 -4.51 3.33
CA SER A 122 7.50 -5.81 3.89
C SER A 122 7.24 -5.89 5.40
N LEU A 123 7.36 -4.76 6.12
CA LEU A 123 6.94 -4.65 7.52
C LEU A 123 5.41 -4.69 7.68
N GLY A 124 4.66 -4.38 6.61
CA GLY A 124 3.21 -4.47 6.57
C GLY A 124 2.47 -3.15 6.73
N PHE A 125 3.13 -2.00 6.55
CA PHE A 125 2.49 -0.68 6.56
C PHE A 125 3.22 0.30 5.64
N TYR A 126 2.60 1.44 5.32
CA TYR A 126 3.17 2.46 4.46
C TYR A 126 2.59 3.85 4.76
N PRO A 127 3.43 4.93 4.80
CA PRO A 127 2.97 6.31 4.92
C PRO A 127 2.49 6.82 3.55
N VAL A 128 1.18 6.82 3.31
CA VAL A 128 0.58 7.22 2.01
C VAL A 128 0.68 8.72 1.77
N THR A 129 0.44 9.52 2.80
CA THR A 129 0.37 10.97 2.70
C THR A 129 1.63 11.60 3.30
N PRO A 130 2.50 12.22 2.49
CA PRO A 130 3.69 12.91 3.00
C PRO A 130 3.34 13.98 4.04
N GLY A 131 4.10 14.00 5.14
CA GLY A 131 3.90 14.95 6.23
C GLY A 131 2.71 14.68 7.15
N PHE A 132 1.92 13.64 6.88
CA PHE A 132 0.78 13.24 7.69
C PHE A 132 1.14 11.98 8.51
N PRO A 133 1.04 12.02 9.86
CA PRO A 133 1.59 10.97 10.71
C PRO A 133 0.67 9.73 10.80
N VAL A 134 0.28 9.20 9.65
CA VAL A 134 -0.62 8.05 9.51
C VAL A 134 0.03 6.99 8.62
N TYR A 135 -0.06 5.74 9.05
CA TYR A 135 0.45 4.58 8.35
C TYR A 135 -0.69 3.66 7.93
N ASN A 136 -0.78 3.40 6.64
CA ASN A 136 -1.75 2.45 6.07
C ASN A 136 -1.26 1.02 6.25
N ILE A 137 -2.10 0.13 6.76
CA ILE A 137 -1.78 -1.29 6.94
C ILE A 137 -1.93 -2.02 5.60
N GLY A 138 -0.89 -2.75 5.22
CA GLY A 138 -0.85 -3.64 4.06
C GLY A 138 -0.89 -5.11 4.46
N SER A 139 0.11 -5.89 4.02
CA SER A 139 0.25 -7.31 4.37
C SER A 139 1.72 -7.66 4.60
N PRO A 140 2.16 -7.86 5.85
CA PRO A 140 3.56 -8.10 6.17
C PRO A 140 4.09 -9.39 5.52
N LEU A 141 5.37 -9.35 5.11
CA LEU A 141 6.08 -10.54 4.61
C LEU A 141 6.61 -11.40 5.75
N PHE A 142 6.93 -10.79 6.89
CA PHE A 142 7.59 -11.44 8.02
C PHE A 142 6.57 -11.79 9.10
N ALA A 143 6.73 -12.96 9.70
CA ALA A 143 5.92 -13.37 10.86
C ALA A 143 6.15 -12.46 12.07
N LYS A 144 7.36 -11.93 12.22
CA LYS A 144 7.72 -10.97 13.29
C LYS A 144 8.72 -9.94 12.77
N ALA A 145 8.53 -8.68 13.18
CA ALA A 145 9.47 -7.61 12.96
C ALA A 145 9.53 -6.69 14.19
N LYS A 146 10.65 -5.97 14.33
CA LYS A 146 10.85 -4.96 15.38
C LYS A 146 11.41 -3.71 14.75
N VAL A 147 10.79 -2.58 15.06
CA VAL A 147 11.26 -1.26 14.67
C VAL A 147 11.79 -0.57 15.94
N MET A 148 13.08 -0.27 15.94
CA MET A 148 13.72 0.50 17.00
C MET A 148 13.44 1.98 16.75
N LEU A 149 12.74 2.63 17.66
CA LEU A 149 12.42 4.05 17.58
C LEU A 149 13.59 4.90 18.09
N SER A 150 13.67 6.15 17.66
CA SER A 150 14.76 7.07 18.03
C SER A 150 14.85 7.35 19.54
N ASN A 151 13.75 7.19 20.28
CA ASN A 151 13.69 7.30 21.73
C ASN A 151 14.09 6.01 22.48
N GLY A 152 14.60 4.99 21.77
CA GLY A 152 14.99 3.68 22.32
C GLY A 152 13.84 2.73 22.59
N LYS A 153 12.60 3.12 22.34
CA LYS A 153 11.43 2.23 22.42
C LYS A 153 11.36 1.30 21.21
N VAL A 154 10.54 0.25 21.32
CA VAL A 154 10.38 -0.75 20.27
C VAL A 154 8.92 -0.84 19.85
N PHE A 155 8.67 -0.76 18.55
CA PHE A 155 7.39 -1.15 17.97
C PHE A 155 7.53 -2.54 17.37
N GLU A 156 6.74 -3.50 17.87
CA GLU A 156 6.74 -4.88 17.41
C GLU A 156 5.57 -5.11 16.45
N ILE A 157 5.82 -5.86 15.39
CA ILE A 157 4.80 -6.33 14.45
C ILE A 157 4.83 -7.86 14.49
N GLU A 158 3.68 -8.49 14.74
CA GLU A 158 3.52 -9.94 14.74
C GLU A 158 2.39 -10.32 13.77
N ALA A 159 2.72 -11.04 12.70
CA ALA A 159 1.77 -11.53 11.71
C ALA A 159 1.61 -13.04 11.86
N GLN A 160 0.66 -13.45 12.71
CA GLN A 160 0.42 -14.85 13.05
C GLN A 160 -0.09 -15.63 11.85
N GLY A 161 0.63 -16.68 11.48
CA GLY A 161 0.30 -17.53 10.34
C GLY A 161 0.61 -16.91 8.96
N ALA A 162 1.35 -15.79 8.88
CA ALA A 162 1.74 -15.18 7.61
C ALA A 162 2.51 -16.16 6.72
N SER A 163 2.09 -16.27 5.47
CA SER A 163 2.74 -17.07 4.42
C SER A 163 2.40 -16.46 3.04
N ASP A 164 2.86 -17.09 1.97
CA ASP A 164 2.48 -16.70 0.61
C ASP A 164 0.97 -16.84 0.35
N GLU A 165 0.33 -17.85 0.95
CA GLU A 165 -1.11 -18.08 0.89
C GLU A 165 -1.86 -17.18 1.87
N ASN A 166 -1.38 -17.13 3.12
CA ASN A 166 -2.01 -16.40 4.22
C ASN A 166 -1.60 -14.92 4.21
N LYS A 167 -2.13 -14.18 3.27
CA LYS A 167 -1.84 -12.76 3.06
C LYS A 167 -2.94 -11.82 3.54
N TYR A 168 -4.10 -12.35 3.93
CA TYR A 168 -5.26 -11.54 4.31
C TYR A 168 -5.42 -11.48 5.82
N ILE A 169 -5.58 -10.28 6.35
CA ILE A 169 -5.83 -10.03 7.76
C ILE A 169 -7.23 -10.53 8.12
N GLN A 170 -7.32 -11.39 9.11
CA GLN A 170 -8.58 -11.90 9.67
C GLN A 170 -9.04 -11.08 10.87
N SER A 171 -8.09 -10.70 11.73
CA SER A 171 -8.29 -9.82 12.89
C SER A 171 -6.98 -9.13 13.23
N ALA A 172 -7.07 -8.04 13.99
CA ALA A 172 -5.90 -7.32 14.48
C ALA A 172 -6.09 -6.83 15.91
N THR A 173 -4.97 -6.66 16.63
CA THR A 173 -4.91 -5.88 17.86
C THR A 173 -3.75 -4.89 17.81
N LEU A 174 -3.95 -3.69 18.36
CA LEU A 174 -2.90 -2.70 18.55
C LEU A 174 -2.80 -2.37 20.03
N ASN A 175 -1.62 -2.58 20.61
CA ASN A 175 -1.36 -2.39 22.03
C ASN A 175 -2.37 -3.16 22.93
N GLY A 176 -2.72 -4.39 22.52
CA GLY A 176 -3.64 -5.28 23.23
C GLY A 176 -5.12 -4.98 23.06
N LYS A 177 -5.49 -3.94 22.32
CA LYS A 177 -6.89 -3.59 22.02
C LYS A 177 -7.26 -4.09 20.64
N GLU A 178 -8.49 -4.55 20.46
CA GLU A 178 -9.04 -4.88 19.15
C GLU A 178 -8.89 -3.71 18.18
N TRP A 179 -8.44 -4.01 16.96
CA TRP A 179 -8.12 -2.99 15.97
C TRP A 179 -8.75 -3.32 14.63
N ASN A 180 -9.84 -2.61 14.31
CA ASN A 180 -10.62 -2.79 13.10
C ASN A 180 -10.43 -1.66 12.08
N LYS A 181 -9.27 -0.99 12.13
CA LYS A 181 -8.87 0.07 11.19
C LYS A 181 -7.72 -0.40 10.31
N PRO A 182 -7.74 -0.16 8.97
CA PRO A 182 -6.64 -0.51 8.08
C PRO A 182 -5.50 0.53 8.12
N TRP A 183 -5.32 1.19 9.26
CA TRP A 183 -4.29 2.21 9.52
C TRP A 183 -4.05 2.38 11.01
N PHE A 184 -2.95 3.05 11.35
CA PHE A 184 -2.64 3.55 12.70
C PHE A 184 -1.86 4.87 12.59
N SER A 185 -1.87 5.67 13.65
CA SER A 185 -1.14 6.92 13.73
C SER A 185 0.27 6.73 14.30
N HIS A 186 1.15 7.71 14.09
CA HIS A 186 2.44 7.73 14.76
C HIS A 186 2.30 7.82 16.29
N ASP A 187 1.27 8.51 16.76
CA ASP A 187 0.98 8.61 18.19
C ASP A 187 0.66 7.26 18.84
N ASP A 188 0.07 6.34 18.09
CA ASP A 188 -0.23 4.99 18.60
C ASP A 188 1.03 4.16 18.88
N ILE A 189 2.17 4.53 18.29
CA ILE A 189 3.41 3.75 18.33
C ILE A 189 4.64 4.51 18.85
N LYS A 190 4.59 5.84 19.00
CA LYS A 190 5.74 6.67 19.40
C LYS A 190 6.38 6.27 20.72
N GLU A 191 5.61 5.68 21.63
CA GLU A 191 6.09 5.15 22.91
C GLU A 191 6.41 3.65 22.85
N GLY A 192 6.60 3.11 21.65
CA GLY A 192 6.68 1.68 21.41
C GLY A 192 5.29 1.06 21.30
N GLY A 193 5.22 -0.28 21.33
CA GLY A 193 3.94 -0.97 21.28
C GLY A 193 3.97 -2.22 20.42
N LYS A 194 2.80 -2.80 20.19
CA LYS A 194 2.69 -4.04 19.44
C LYS A 194 1.44 -4.06 18.56
N LEU A 195 1.66 -4.31 17.26
CA LEU A 195 0.62 -4.65 16.30
C LEU A 195 0.62 -6.17 16.10
N VAL A 196 -0.50 -6.82 16.37
CA VAL A 196 -0.69 -8.26 16.10
C VAL A 196 -1.74 -8.41 15.01
N LEU A 197 -1.40 -9.14 13.95
CA LEU A 197 -2.26 -9.44 12.83
C LEU A 197 -2.44 -10.96 12.74
N VAL A 198 -3.68 -11.43 12.73
CA VAL A 198 -3.99 -12.85 12.44
C VAL A 198 -4.20 -12.96 10.93
N MET A 199 -3.39 -13.78 10.28
CA MET A 199 -3.37 -13.90 8.83
C MET A 199 -4.10 -15.15 8.35
N GLY A 200 -4.75 -15.07 7.18
CA GLY A 200 -5.44 -16.19 6.56
C GLY A 200 -5.39 -16.15 5.03
N SER A 201 -5.79 -17.27 4.42
CA SER A 201 -5.71 -17.46 2.96
C SER A 201 -6.89 -16.85 2.18
N ARG A 202 -7.98 -16.52 2.86
CA ARG A 202 -9.19 -15.97 2.23
C ARG A 202 -9.38 -14.49 2.60
N PRO A 203 -9.81 -13.64 1.66
CA PRO A 203 -10.13 -12.24 1.94
C PRO A 203 -11.17 -12.13 3.06
N ASN A 204 -10.83 -11.41 4.14
CA ASN A 204 -11.82 -10.95 5.10
C ASN A 204 -12.33 -9.57 4.64
N LYS A 205 -13.58 -9.55 4.15
CA LYS A 205 -14.18 -8.32 3.62
C LYS A 205 -14.82 -7.46 4.70
N ALA A 206 -14.89 -7.94 5.94
CA ALA A 206 -15.45 -7.21 7.07
C ALA A 206 -14.39 -6.40 7.83
N TRP A 207 -13.17 -6.91 7.95
CA TRP A 207 -12.11 -6.21 8.67
C TRP A 207 -11.72 -4.90 7.98
N GLY A 208 -11.79 -3.79 8.70
CA GLY A 208 -11.39 -2.47 8.22
C GLY A 208 -12.27 -1.87 7.12
N SER A 209 -13.49 -2.40 6.91
CA SER A 209 -14.40 -1.98 5.85
C SER A 209 -15.48 -0.99 6.30
N ALA A 210 -15.66 -0.78 7.60
CA ALA A 210 -16.63 0.18 8.11
C ALA A 210 -16.29 1.62 7.66
N GLY A 211 -17.28 2.45 7.44
CA GLY A 211 -17.09 3.80 6.92
C GLY A 211 -16.25 4.71 7.84
N ASP A 212 -16.30 4.48 9.15
CA ASP A 212 -15.51 5.17 10.18
C ASP A 212 -14.12 4.54 10.40
N ALA A 213 -13.83 3.40 9.75
CA ALA A 213 -12.55 2.72 9.85
C ALA A 213 -11.53 3.19 8.80
N VAL A 214 -11.95 3.91 7.76
CA VAL A 214 -11.05 4.34 6.68
C VAL A 214 -9.96 5.28 7.19
N PRO A 215 -8.77 5.32 6.54
CA PRO A 215 -7.73 6.26 6.90
C PRO A 215 -8.22 7.71 6.79
N PRO A 216 -7.79 8.60 7.67
CA PRO A 216 -8.15 10.02 7.57
C PRO A 216 -7.52 10.64 6.32
N SER A 217 -8.23 11.60 5.74
CA SER A 217 -7.76 12.52 4.68
C SER A 217 -7.65 13.93 5.24
N ALA A 218 -7.00 14.84 4.52
CA ALA A 218 -7.01 16.24 4.90
C ALA A 218 -8.45 16.73 5.00
N GLU A 219 -8.73 17.53 6.02
CA GLU A 219 -10.06 18.14 6.17
C GLU A 219 -10.31 19.14 5.04
N LYS A 220 -11.56 19.24 4.60
CA LYS A 220 -11.98 20.32 3.69
C LYS A 220 -11.76 21.64 4.41
N GLN A 221 -10.92 22.49 3.84
CA GLN A 221 -10.75 23.87 4.30
C GLN A 221 -11.94 24.72 3.88
#